data_5015733158a457c906b4515497abdba6
#
_entry.id   5015733158a457c906b4515497abdba6
#
_cell.length_a   1.000
_cell.length_b   1.000
_cell.length_c   1.000
_cell.angle_alpha   90.00
_cell.angle_beta   90.00
_cell.angle_gamma   90.00
#
_symmetry.space_group_name_H-M   'P 1'
#
loop_
_entity.id
_entity.type
_entity.pdbx_description
1 polymer ?
#
loop_
_entity_poly.entity_id
_entity_poly.type
_entity_poly.pdbx_seq_one_letter_code
_entity_poly.pdbx_strand_id
1 'polypeptide(L)'
;MKTLRRSIGKPEVGGEPLPSPFQAFQREGIILRRAEVTIIAGTPGAGKSSIALHIAARLKQPTLYFSADTNAHTMAMRLLAMKAKITQSAAELMLQTHPAQAEDLLREFNNLYWSFEPSPSLKDLDDEVSAFETMWGRSPTLIVVDNLMDVATDGGEEFAAMRAVMKELKYLARDTNACVLVLHHTKEGAFGNPCQPRSALQGMVSQIP
;
A
#
# COMPACT_ATOMS: atom_id res chain seq x y z
N MET A 1 10.85 29.30 -1.17
CA MET A 1 11.79 28.73 -2.16
C MET A 1 12.92 28.01 -1.45
N LYS A 2 13.07 26.70 -1.66
CA LYS A 2 14.23 25.91 -1.19
C LYS A 2 15.23 25.85 -2.35
N THR A 3 16.44 26.34 -2.18
CA THR A 3 17.48 26.25 -3.22
C THR A 3 18.20 24.91 -3.12
N LEU A 4 18.58 24.29 -4.24
CA LEU A 4 19.36 23.04 -4.28
C LEU A 4 20.61 23.10 -3.39
N ARG A 5 21.22 24.29 -3.26
CA ARG A 5 22.38 24.52 -2.38
C ARG A 5 22.11 24.18 -0.90
N ARG A 6 20.85 24.28 -0.42
CA ARG A 6 20.48 23.92 0.96
C ARG A 6 20.33 22.41 1.18
N SER A 7 20.32 21.60 0.14
CA SER A 7 20.29 20.13 0.22
C SER A 7 21.69 19.50 0.16
N ILE A 8 22.73 20.29 -0.19
CA ILE A 8 24.11 19.81 -0.22
C ILE A 8 24.58 19.56 1.21
N GLY A 9 25.11 18.38 1.48
CA GLY A 9 25.57 17.97 2.82
C GLY A 9 24.47 17.49 3.77
N LYS A 10 23.19 17.42 3.31
CA LYS A 10 22.14 16.72 4.04
C LYS A 10 22.09 15.29 3.52
N PRO A 11 22.21 14.28 4.40
CA PRO A 11 22.26 12.87 3.99
C PRO A 11 20.94 12.35 3.37
N GLU A 12 19.88 13.16 3.34
CA GLU A 12 18.55 12.75 2.92
C GLU A 12 18.04 13.58 1.76
N VAL A 13 18.08 12.98 0.57
CA VAL A 13 17.43 13.49 -0.65
C VAL A 13 15.98 12.99 -0.75
N GLY A 14 15.50 12.27 0.22
CA GLY A 14 14.14 11.73 0.40
C GLY A 14 13.87 11.49 1.87
N GLY A 15 12.69 11.04 2.23
CA GLY A 15 12.36 10.65 3.59
C GLY A 15 13.24 9.50 4.10
N GLU A 16 13.23 9.28 5.40
CA GLU A 16 13.94 8.17 6.04
C GLU A 16 13.55 6.83 5.39
N PRO A 17 14.52 5.98 5.01
CA PRO A 17 14.23 4.67 4.43
C PRO A 17 13.57 3.75 5.46
N LEU A 18 12.54 3.04 5.04
CA LEU A 18 11.97 1.94 5.81
C LEU A 18 12.89 0.71 5.75
N PRO A 19 12.84 -0.17 6.76
CA PRO A 19 13.53 -1.46 6.67
C PRO A 19 13.12 -2.21 5.41
N SER A 20 14.06 -2.86 4.76
CA SER A 20 13.74 -3.62 3.55
C SER A 20 12.94 -4.89 3.89
N PRO A 21 11.74 -5.08 3.35
CA PRO A 21 10.91 -6.26 3.63
C PRO A 21 11.43 -7.54 2.96
N PHE A 22 12.27 -7.40 1.92
CA PHE A 22 12.79 -8.53 1.13
C PHE A 22 14.27 -8.36 0.81
N GLN A 23 15.03 -9.44 0.84
CA GLN A 23 16.42 -9.44 0.38
C GLN A 23 16.56 -9.03 -1.10
N ALA A 24 15.57 -9.40 -1.94
CA ALA A 24 15.52 -8.97 -3.32
C ALA A 24 15.47 -7.44 -3.46
N PHE A 25 14.72 -6.74 -2.59
CA PHE A 25 14.67 -5.28 -2.60
C PHE A 25 16.04 -4.67 -2.28
N GLN A 26 16.76 -5.22 -1.31
CA GLN A 26 18.11 -4.77 -0.98
C GLN A 26 19.06 -4.95 -2.16
N ARG A 27 19.02 -6.13 -2.79
CA ARG A 27 19.89 -6.47 -3.92
C ARG A 27 19.63 -5.58 -5.14
N GLU A 28 18.36 -5.26 -5.41
CA GLU A 28 17.96 -4.43 -6.55
C GLU A 28 17.91 -2.93 -6.22
N GLY A 29 18.30 -2.54 -4.99
CA GLY A 29 18.29 -1.12 -4.59
C GLY A 29 16.89 -0.51 -4.44
N ILE A 30 15.85 -1.33 -4.24
CA ILE A 30 14.47 -0.86 -4.04
C ILE A 30 14.33 -0.41 -2.58
N ILE A 31 14.05 0.87 -2.39
CA ILE A 31 13.94 1.50 -1.07
C ILE A 31 12.56 2.16 -0.94
N LEU A 32 11.80 1.73 0.06
CA LEU A 32 10.59 2.41 0.49
C LEU A 32 10.97 3.55 1.45
N ARG A 33 10.49 4.76 1.20
CA ARG A 33 10.86 5.93 1.99
C ARG A 33 9.65 6.60 2.61
N ARG A 34 9.83 7.13 3.80
CA ARG A 34 8.84 8.00 4.45
C ARG A 34 8.65 9.29 3.64
N ALA A 35 7.47 9.89 3.76
CA ALA A 35 7.07 11.10 3.02
C ALA A 35 7.10 10.96 1.49
N GLU A 36 7.12 9.73 0.97
CA GLU A 36 7.12 9.43 -0.46
C GLU A 36 5.98 8.48 -0.84
N VAL A 37 5.55 8.57 -2.10
CA VAL A 37 4.58 7.64 -2.69
C VAL A 37 5.33 6.63 -3.56
N THR A 38 5.14 5.36 -3.28
CA THR A 38 5.64 4.22 -4.08
C THR A 38 4.48 3.54 -4.77
N ILE A 39 4.61 3.22 -6.05
CA ILE A 39 3.57 2.54 -6.84
C ILE A 39 4.01 1.12 -7.16
N ILE A 40 3.13 0.14 -6.87
CA ILE A 40 3.22 -1.22 -7.39
C ILE A 40 2.20 -1.34 -8.52
N ALA A 41 2.70 -1.47 -9.74
CA ALA A 41 1.88 -1.59 -10.93
C ALA A 41 1.98 -2.99 -11.54
N GLY A 42 0.87 -3.48 -12.08
CA GLY A 42 0.83 -4.78 -12.76
C GLY A 42 -0.58 -5.12 -13.26
N THR A 43 -0.68 -6.13 -14.10
CA THR A 43 -1.97 -6.62 -14.61
C THR A 43 -2.86 -7.19 -13.49
N PRO A 44 -4.17 -7.29 -13.68
CA PRO A 44 -5.04 -8.04 -12.78
C PRO A 44 -4.47 -9.45 -12.53
N GLY A 45 -4.56 -9.95 -11.31
CA GLY A 45 -4.03 -11.27 -10.96
C GLY A 45 -2.50 -11.39 -10.82
N ALA A 46 -1.72 -10.34 -11.06
CA ALA A 46 -0.25 -10.35 -10.94
C ALA A 46 0.27 -10.43 -9.49
N GLY A 47 -0.61 -10.51 -8.49
CA GLY A 47 -0.21 -10.64 -7.08
C GLY A 47 0.15 -9.34 -6.37
N LYS A 48 -0.27 -8.17 -6.90
CA LYS A 48 0.00 -6.86 -6.29
C LYS A 48 -0.42 -6.78 -4.82
N SER A 49 -1.68 -7.12 -4.51
CA SER A 49 -2.22 -7.13 -3.14
C SER A 49 -1.46 -8.11 -2.24
N SER A 50 -1.05 -9.27 -2.78
CA SER A 50 -0.24 -10.22 -2.02
C SER A 50 1.12 -9.66 -1.65
N ILE A 51 1.83 -9.01 -2.58
CA ILE A 51 3.15 -8.41 -2.27
C ILE A 51 3.01 -7.23 -1.31
N ALA A 52 1.98 -6.38 -1.45
CA ALA A 52 1.71 -5.28 -0.54
C ALA A 52 1.42 -5.78 0.89
N LEU A 53 0.60 -6.83 1.01
CA LEU A 53 0.32 -7.48 2.28
C LEU A 53 1.58 -8.06 2.94
N HIS A 54 2.45 -8.71 2.15
CA HIS A 54 3.74 -9.21 2.64
C HIS A 54 4.67 -8.08 3.09
N ILE A 55 4.70 -6.96 2.36
CA ILE A 55 5.45 -5.76 2.75
C ILE A 55 4.94 -5.27 4.11
N ALA A 56 3.64 -5.01 4.24
CA ALA A 56 3.02 -4.51 5.45
C ALA A 56 3.28 -5.43 6.67
N ALA A 57 3.09 -6.72 6.49
CA ALA A 57 3.31 -7.72 7.55
C ALA A 57 4.77 -7.84 7.98
N ARG A 58 5.73 -7.76 7.05
CA ARG A 58 7.16 -7.91 7.35
C ARG A 58 7.80 -6.67 7.92
N LEU A 59 7.32 -5.49 7.56
CA LEU A 59 7.83 -4.23 8.11
C LEU A 59 7.60 -4.12 9.61
N LYS A 60 6.54 -4.74 10.15
CA LYS A 60 6.14 -4.66 11.57
C LYS A 60 6.02 -3.22 12.07
N GLN A 61 5.69 -2.30 11.16
CA GLN A 61 5.47 -0.90 11.45
C GLN A 61 3.96 -0.61 11.50
N PRO A 62 3.53 0.40 12.26
CA PRO A 62 2.15 0.86 12.25
C PRO A 62 1.69 1.15 10.82
N THR A 63 0.73 0.38 10.34
CA THR A 63 0.28 0.40 8.95
C THR A 63 -1.22 0.58 8.89
N LEU A 64 -1.68 1.55 8.11
CA LEU A 64 -3.08 1.72 7.73
C LEU A 64 -3.25 1.18 6.32
N TYR A 65 -4.14 0.18 6.15
CA TYR A 65 -4.34 -0.52 4.89
C TYR A 65 -5.78 -0.31 4.40
N PHE A 66 -5.94 0.40 3.30
CA PHE A 66 -7.19 0.54 2.58
C PHE A 66 -7.31 -0.59 1.57
N SER A 67 -8.31 -1.45 1.74
CA SER A 67 -8.54 -2.63 0.92
C SER A 67 -9.95 -2.58 0.34
N ALA A 68 -10.10 -1.96 -0.83
CA ALA A 68 -11.38 -1.78 -1.49
C ALA A 68 -11.93 -3.09 -2.10
N ASP A 69 -11.05 -3.90 -2.69
CA ASP A 69 -11.42 -5.12 -3.43
C ASP A 69 -11.67 -6.35 -2.55
N THR A 70 -11.30 -6.30 -1.26
CA THR A 70 -11.36 -7.48 -0.39
C THR A 70 -11.92 -7.13 0.99
N ASN A 71 -12.45 -8.15 1.68
CA ASN A 71 -13.01 -8.01 3.02
C ASN A 71 -12.06 -8.52 4.13
N ALA A 72 -12.43 -8.26 5.37
CA ALA A 72 -11.67 -8.64 6.56
C ALA A 72 -11.37 -10.14 6.63
N HIS A 73 -12.35 -10.99 6.30
CA HIS A 73 -12.19 -12.46 6.32
C HIS A 73 -11.10 -12.92 5.34
N THR A 74 -11.13 -12.40 4.11
CA THR A 74 -10.12 -12.72 3.09
C THR A 74 -8.72 -12.26 3.50
N MET A 75 -8.60 -11.08 4.13
CA MET A 75 -7.31 -10.61 4.63
C MET A 75 -6.80 -11.44 5.81
N ALA A 76 -7.66 -11.81 6.74
CA ALA A 76 -7.32 -12.71 7.85
C ALA A 76 -6.84 -14.07 7.32
N MET A 77 -7.56 -14.67 6.36
CA MET A 77 -7.19 -15.92 5.70
C MET A 77 -5.80 -15.83 5.03
N ARG A 78 -5.53 -14.74 4.29
CA ARG A 78 -4.24 -14.52 3.62
C ARG A 78 -3.09 -14.37 4.62
N LEU A 79 -3.28 -13.59 5.69
CA LEU A 79 -2.29 -13.43 6.76
C LEU A 79 -2.03 -14.74 7.49
N LEU A 80 -3.08 -15.51 7.78
CA LEU A 80 -2.97 -16.81 8.43
C LEU A 80 -2.22 -17.82 7.56
N ALA A 81 -2.57 -17.90 6.25
CA ALA A 81 -1.88 -18.75 5.29
C ALA A 81 -0.37 -18.41 5.21
N MET A 82 -0.05 -17.12 5.18
CA MET A 82 1.32 -16.62 5.17
C MET A 82 2.07 -16.98 6.47
N LYS A 83 1.44 -16.76 7.62
CA LYS A 83 2.05 -17.01 8.94
C LYS A 83 2.28 -18.49 9.20
N ALA A 84 1.26 -19.31 8.98
CA ALA A 84 1.31 -20.75 9.21
C ALA A 84 2.00 -21.53 8.08
N LYS A 85 2.30 -20.87 6.93
CA LYS A 85 2.87 -21.49 5.72
C LYS A 85 2.00 -22.63 5.17
N ILE A 86 0.69 -22.39 5.15
CA ILE A 86 -0.33 -23.33 4.65
C ILE A 86 -1.04 -22.74 3.43
N THR A 87 -1.83 -23.53 2.75
CA THR A 87 -2.68 -23.07 1.64
C THR A 87 -3.81 -22.17 2.16
N GLN A 88 -4.36 -21.32 1.28
CA GLN A 88 -5.51 -20.48 1.64
C GLN A 88 -6.70 -21.32 2.08
N SER A 89 -6.98 -22.45 1.40
CA SER A 89 -8.06 -23.35 1.79
C SER A 89 -7.85 -23.98 3.18
N ALA A 90 -6.61 -24.31 3.54
CA ALA A 90 -6.29 -24.80 4.89
C ALA A 90 -6.42 -23.68 5.94
N ALA A 91 -6.06 -22.45 5.60
CA ALA A 91 -6.25 -21.30 6.47
C ALA A 91 -7.72 -20.97 6.70
N GLU A 92 -8.53 -21.05 5.65
CA GLU A 92 -9.98 -20.90 5.74
C GLU A 92 -10.62 -21.95 6.66
N LEU A 93 -10.25 -23.22 6.48
CA LEU A 93 -10.69 -24.29 7.37
C LEU A 93 -10.27 -24.03 8.82
N MET A 94 -9.05 -23.57 9.03
CA MET A 94 -8.54 -23.25 10.38
C MET A 94 -9.31 -22.10 11.03
N LEU A 95 -9.67 -21.05 10.29
CA LEU A 95 -10.51 -19.95 10.78
C LEU A 95 -11.88 -20.45 11.26
N GLN A 96 -12.44 -21.46 10.58
CA GLN A 96 -13.75 -22.03 10.91
C GLN A 96 -13.69 -23.04 12.07
N THR A 97 -12.68 -23.90 12.09
CA THR A 97 -12.62 -25.05 13.02
C THR A 97 -11.76 -24.80 14.26
N HIS A 98 -10.78 -23.91 14.18
CA HIS A 98 -9.83 -23.61 15.27
C HIS A 98 -9.66 -22.10 15.45
N PRO A 99 -10.74 -21.32 15.73
CA PRO A 99 -10.69 -19.87 15.74
C PRO A 99 -9.73 -19.31 16.78
N ALA A 100 -9.62 -19.91 17.97
CA ALA A 100 -8.69 -19.47 19.01
C ALA A 100 -7.23 -19.58 18.57
N GLN A 101 -6.85 -20.67 17.90
CA GLN A 101 -5.51 -20.86 17.37
C GLN A 101 -5.23 -19.89 16.22
N ALA A 102 -6.20 -19.65 15.36
CA ALA A 102 -6.10 -18.66 14.28
C ALA A 102 -5.88 -17.24 14.84
N GLU A 103 -6.65 -16.87 15.87
CA GLU A 103 -6.50 -15.59 16.56
C GLU A 103 -5.09 -15.42 17.15
N ASP A 104 -4.56 -16.41 17.84
CA ASP A 104 -3.21 -16.36 18.41
C ASP A 104 -2.14 -16.10 17.34
N LEU A 105 -2.25 -16.76 16.18
CA LEU A 105 -1.33 -16.55 15.07
C LEU A 105 -1.48 -15.16 14.44
N LEU A 106 -2.70 -14.63 14.37
CA LEU A 106 -2.99 -13.31 13.80
C LEU A 106 -2.59 -12.15 14.74
N ARG A 107 -2.43 -12.37 16.04
CA ARG A 107 -1.96 -11.35 16.99
C ARG A 107 -0.61 -10.74 16.64
N GLU A 108 0.22 -11.45 15.88
CA GLU A 108 1.50 -10.90 15.41
C GLU A 108 1.32 -9.70 14.45
N PHE A 109 0.15 -9.57 13.85
CA PHE A 109 -0.19 -8.51 12.89
C PHE A 109 -1.01 -7.37 13.48
N ASN A 110 -0.95 -7.18 14.80
CA ASN A 110 -1.66 -6.12 15.52
C ASN A 110 -1.19 -4.69 15.17
N ASN A 111 -0.14 -4.58 14.36
CA ASN A 111 0.33 -3.34 13.78
C ASN A 111 -0.37 -2.96 12.47
N LEU A 112 -1.25 -3.81 11.94
CA LEU A 112 -2.02 -3.59 10.72
C LEU A 112 -3.44 -3.14 11.08
N TYR A 113 -3.83 -1.99 10.58
CA TYR A 113 -5.17 -1.39 10.73
C TYR A 113 -5.80 -1.32 9.36
N TRP A 114 -7.10 -1.55 9.31
CA TRP A 114 -7.80 -1.82 8.06
C TRP A 114 -8.97 -0.88 7.86
N SER A 115 -9.11 -0.36 6.65
CA SER A 115 -10.35 0.17 6.12
C SER A 115 -10.78 -0.71 4.96
N PHE A 116 -12.04 -1.16 4.97
CA PHE A 116 -12.64 -2.01 3.96
C PHE A 116 -13.74 -1.29 3.18
N GLU A 117 -13.66 0.06 3.13
CA GLU A 117 -14.56 0.85 2.30
C GLU A 117 -14.31 0.53 0.82
N PRO A 118 -15.34 0.08 0.07
CA PRO A 118 -15.16 -0.35 -1.32
C PRO A 118 -14.78 0.78 -2.28
N SER A 119 -15.15 2.01 -1.94
CA SER A 119 -14.85 3.18 -2.77
C SER A 119 -14.56 4.40 -1.89
N PRO A 120 -13.41 4.38 -1.19
CA PRO A 120 -13.07 5.46 -0.28
C PRO A 120 -12.85 6.76 -1.04
N SER A 121 -13.44 7.85 -0.58
CA SER A 121 -13.10 9.19 -1.06
C SER A 121 -11.78 9.65 -0.48
N LEU A 122 -11.20 10.73 -1.03
CA LEU A 122 -10.02 11.37 -0.44
C LEU A 122 -10.26 11.82 1.00
N LYS A 123 -11.50 12.27 1.29
CA LYS A 123 -11.91 12.63 2.65
C LYS A 123 -11.91 11.41 3.58
N ASP A 124 -12.38 10.26 3.12
CA ASP A 124 -12.37 9.04 3.94
C ASP A 124 -10.94 8.61 4.27
N LEU A 125 -9.99 8.78 3.34
CA LEU A 125 -8.57 8.53 3.61
C LEU A 125 -8.03 9.46 4.71
N ASP A 126 -8.35 10.75 4.67
CA ASP A 126 -7.93 11.73 5.69
C ASP A 126 -8.61 11.46 7.04
N ASP A 127 -9.90 11.12 7.05
CA ASP A 127 -10.66 10.82 8.27
C ASP A 127 -10.11 9.55 8.96
N GLU A 128 -9.78 8.51 8.20
CA GLU A 128 -9.18 7.27 8.74
C GLU A 128 -7.76 7.51 9.29
N VAL A 129 -6.95 8.34 8.63
CA VAL A 129 -5.64 8.74 9.16
C VAL A 129 -5.80 9.54 10.46
N SER A 130 -6.74 10.47 10.51
CA SER A 130 -7.04 11.26 11.70
C SER A 130 -7.54 10.38 12.86
N ALA A 131 -8.39 9.39 12.56
CA ALA A 131 -8.85 8.40 13.54
C ALA A 131 -7.67 7.56 14.06
N PHE A 132 -6.79 7.10 13.16
CA PHE A 132 -5.57 6.39 13.54
C PHE A 132 -4.68 7.22 14.48
N GLU A 133 -4.45 8.50 14.16
CA GLU A 133 -3.65 9.42 14.98
C GLU A 133 -4.28 9.66 16.34
N THR A 134 -5.60 9.80 16.40
CA THR A 134 -6.35 9.95 17.65
C THR A 134 -6.23 8.72 18.55
N MET A 135 -6.32 7.52 17.97
CA MET A 135 -6.26 6.26 18.72
C MET A 135 -4.84 5.92 19.20
N TRP A 136 -3.83 6.26 18.42
CA TRP A 136 -2.45 5.79 18.65
C TRP A 136 -1.47 6.89 19.05
N GLY A 137 -1.89 8.15 19.02
CA GLY A 137 -1.06 9.32 19.35
C GLY A 137 0.11 9.54 18.36
N ARG A 138 0.02 8.94 17.17
CA ARG A 138 1.06 9.05 16.11
C ARG A 138 0.48 8.70 14.75
N SER A 139 1.07 9.25 13.69
CA SER A 139 0.72 8.88 12.31
C SER A 139 1.17 7.44 11.96
N PRO A 140 0.50 6.77 11.02
CA PRO A 140 0.98 5.50 10.47
C PRO A 140 2.36 5.68 9.81
N THR A 141 3.18 4.63 9.84
CA THR A 141 4.48 4.63 9.16
C THR A 141 4.34 4.22 7.69
N LEU A 142 3.38 3.36 7.42
CA LEU A 142 3.00 2.90 6.09
C LEU A 142 1.50 3.09 5.89
N ILE A 143 1.11 3.64 4.75
CA ILE A 143 -0.27 3.68 4.29
C ILE A 143 -0.31 2.88 2.98
N VAL A 144 -1.19 1.89 2.89
CA VAL A 144 -1.40 1.09 1.66
C VAL A 144 -2.75 1.45 1.07
N VAL A 145 -2.78 1.75 -0.23
CA VAL A 145 -4.00 1.99 -1.01
C VAL A 145 -4.13 0.90 -2.07
N ASP A 146 -5.02 -0.04 -1.83
CA ASP A 146 -5.27 -1.22 -2.67
C ASP A 146 -6.74 -1.20 -3.16
N ASN A 147 -7.05 -0.65 -4.33
CA ASN A 147 -6.12 -0.05 -5.30
C ASN A 147 -6.48 1.42 -5.58
N LEU A 148 -5.63 2.11 -6.34
CA LEU A 148 -5.79 3.52 -6.70
C LEU A 148 -7.08 3.83 -7.47
N MET A 149 -7.53 2.89 -8.31
CA MET A 149 -8.70 3.10 -9.18
C MET A 149 -10.03 3.05 -8.41
N ASP A 150 -10.03 2.50 -7.19
CA ASP A 150 -11.21 2.43 -6.34
C ASP A 150 -11.41 3.70 -5.50
N VAL A 151 -10.42 4.58 -5.47
CA VAL A 151 -10.56 5.87 -4.78
C VAL A 151 -11.58 6.74 -5.54
N ALA A 152 -12.69 7.04 -4.86
CA ALA A 152 -13.77 7.82 -5.43
C ALA A 152 -13.32 9.25 -5.79
N THR A 153 -13.80 9.72 -6.93
CA THR A 153 -13.55 11.08 -7.43
C THR A 153 -14.85 11.74 -7.84
N ASP A 154 -14.92 13.06 -7.78
CA ASP A 154 -16.13 13.84 -8.08
C ASP A 154 -16.57 13.82 -9.56
N GLY A 155 -16.03 12.91 -10.36
CA GLY A 155 -16.29 12.79 -11.79
C GLY A 155 -15.30 13.59 -12.66
N GLY A 156 -15.44 13.46 -13.96
CA GLY A 156 -14.52 14.08 -14.92
C GLY A 156 -13.79 13.05 -15.77
N GLU A 157 -12.83 13.50 -16.57
CA GLU A 157 -11.97 12.56 -17.30
C GLU A 157 -11.14 11.72 -16.30
N GLU A 158 -11.16 10.41 -16.47
CA GLU A 158 -10.47 9.42 -15.61
C GLU A 158 -9.02 9.83 -15.34
N PHE A 159 -8.34 10.35 -16.34
CA PHE A 159 -6.96 10.81 -16.23
C PHE A 159 -6.78 12.01 -15.28
N ALA A 160 -7.68 13.00 -15.36
CA ALA A 160 -7.63 14.19 -14.51
C ALA A 160 -7.94 13.82 -13.04
N ALA A 161 -8.92 12.94 -12.84
CA ALA A 161 -9.28 12.40 -11.53
C ALA A 161 -8.11 11.65 -10.87
N MET A 162 -7.47 10.76 -11.59
CA MET A 162 -6.32 10.01 -11.08
C MET A 162 -5.12 10.91 -10.73
N ARG A 163 -4.89 11.98 -11.52
CA ARG A 163 -3.87 13.00 -11.18
C ARG A 163 -4.18 13.71 -9.87
N ALA A 164 -5.45 14.06 -9.65
CA ALA A 164 -5.89 14.70 -8.42
C ALA A 164 -5.64 13.78 -7.22
N VAL A 165 -6.07 12.52 -7.30
CA VAL A 165 -5.83 11.51 -6.24
C VAL A 165 -4.33 11.38 -5.95
N MET A 166 -3.49 11.22 -6.96
CA MET A 166 -2.04 11.09 -6.76
C MET A 166 -1.39 12.34 -6.15
N LYS A 167 -1.94 13.52 -6.43
CA LYS A 167 -1.48 14.77 -5.81
C LYS A 167 -1.81 14.79 -4.33
N GLU A 168 -3.03 14.43 -3.96
CA GLU A 168 -3.46 14.35 -2.55
C GLU A 168 -2.70 13.28 -1.78
N LEU A 169 -2.47 12.09 -2.36
CA LEU A 169 -1.65 11.06 -1.74
C LEU A 169 -0.20 11.52 -1.50
N LYS A 170 0.35 12.39 -2.35
CA LYS A 170 1.67 13.03 -2.10
C LYS A 170 1.62 14.03 -0.94
N TYR A 171 0.54 14.78 -0.79
CA TYR A 171 0.35 15.63 0.38
C TYR A 171 0.20 14.78 1.64
N LEU A 172 -0.67 13.78 1.62
CA LEU A 172 -0.85 12.85 2.72
C LEU A 172 0.48 12.23 3.18
N ALA A 173 1.30 11.74 2.23
CA ALA A 173 2.62 11.18 2.54
C ALA A 173 3.53 12.18 3.27
N ARG A 174 3.51 13.44 2.86
CA ARG A 174 4.36 14.49 3.45
C ARG A 174 3.87 14.97 4.79
N ASP A 175 2.56 15.12 4.95
CA ASP A 175 1.94 15.65 6.16
C ASP A 175 2.03 14.63 7.30
N THR A 176 1.80 13.35 7.00
CA THR A 176 1.92 12.25 7.96
C THR A 176 3.34 11.74 8.14
N ASN A 177 4.26 12.12 7.25
CA ASN A 177 5.60 11.50 7.13
C ASN A 177 5.52 9.97 6.97
N ALA A 178 4.44 9.44 6.35
CA ALA A 178 4.28 8.03 6.03
C ALA A 178 4.87 7.68 4.67
N CYS A 179 5.26 6.42 4.48
CA CYS A 179 5.40 5.85 3.13
C CYS A 179 3.99 5.51 2.63
N VAL A 180 3.58 6.04 1.48
CA VAL A 180 2.31 5.68 0.86
C VAL A 180 2.59 4.69 -0.27
N LEU A 181 2.10 3.46 -0.11
CA LEU A 181 2.23 2.38 -1.08
C LEU A 181 0.91 2.23 -1.83
N VAL A 182 0.94 2.49 -3.12
CA VAL A 182 -0.26 2.51 -3.99
C VAL A 182 -0.21 1.37 -4.97
N LEU A 183 -1.31 0.62 -5.09
CA LEU A 183 -1.44 -0.42 -6.09
C LEU A 183 -2.21 0.13 -7.30
N HIS A 184 -1.73 -0.23 -8.50
CA HIS A 184 -2.33 0.25 -9.73
C HIS A 184 -2.39 -0.84 -10.80
N HIS A 185 -3.50 -0.89 -11.55
CA HIS A 185 -3.64 -1.80 -12.68
C HIS A 185 -2.96 -1.26 -13.93
N THR A 186 -2.22 -2.12 -14.62
CA THR A 186 -1.75 -1.82 -15.98
C THR A 186 -2.78 -2.27 -17.00
N LYS A 187 -2.74 -1.69 -18.21
CA LYS A 187 -3.62 -2.09 -19.31
C LYS A 187 -3.46 -3.58 -19.63
N GLU A 188 -4.58 -4.23 -19.90
CA GLU A 188 -4.58 -5.57 -20.47
C GLU A 188 -3.93 -5.54 -21.86
N GLY A 189 -3.18 -6.57 -22.21
CA GLY A 189 -2.48 -6.66 -23.50
C GLY A 189 -0.95 -6.65 -23.42
N ALA A 190 -0.41 -6.34 -22.25
CA ALA A 190 1.03 -6.49 -22.00
C ALA A 190 1.40 -7.89 -21.48
N PHE A 191 0.54 -8.89 -21.72
CA PHE A 191 0.79 -10.28 -21.36
C PHE A 191 2.06 -10.81 -22.02
N GLY A 192 2.93 -11.44 -21.24
CA GLY A 192 4.17 -12.05 -21.73
C GLY A 192 5.41 -11.17 -21.58
N ASN A 193 5.29 -9.92 -21.22
CA ASN A 193 6.46 -9.09 -20.89
C ASN A 193 6.69 -9.09 -19.36
N PRO A 194 7.77 -9.67 -18.85
CA PRO A 194 8.07 -9.74 -17.42
C PRO A 194 8.26 -8.36 -16.78
N CYS A 195 8.67 -7.36 -17.58
CA CYS A 195 8.77 -5.97 -17.15
C CYS A 195 7.81 -5.12 -17.97
N GLN A 196 6.72 -4.69 -17.38
CA GLN A 196 5.76 -3.80 -18.03
C GLN A 196 6.39 -2.43 -18.30
N PRO A 197 6.31 -1.90 -19.53
CA PRO A 197 6.79 -0.54 -19.80
C PRO A 197 5.94 0.49 -19.05
N ARG A 198 6.51 1.67 -18.75
CA ARG A 198 5.77 2.77 -18.11
C ARG A 198 4.50 3.15 -18.87
N SER A 199 4.50 3.02 -20.20
CA SER A 199 3.34 3.27 -21.06
C SER A 199 2.15 2.31 -20.81
N ALA A 200 2.39 1.17 -20.14
CA ALA A 200 1.33 0.25 -19.74
C ALA A 200 0.55 0.71 -18.49
N LEU A 201 1.01 1.75 -17.78
CA LEU A 201 0.29 2.32 -16.65
C LEU A 201 -0.99 3.00 -17.15
N GLN A 202 -2.13 2.49 -16.74
CA GLN A 202 -3.43 3.03 -17.12
C GLN A 202 -3.61 4.43 -16.51
N GLY A 203 -3.90 5.43 -17.34
CA GLY A 203 -4.15 6.80 -16.89
C GLY A 203 -2.96 7.56 -16.29
N MET A 204 -1.73 7.03 -16.28
CA MET A 204 -0.59 7.64 -15.58
C MET A 204 0.63 7.99 -16.43
N VAL A 205 0.57 7.79 -17.75
CA VAL A 205 1.76 7.86 -18.64
C VAL A 205 2.53 9.19 -18.57
N SER A 206 1.88 10.29 -18.22
CA SER A 206 2.51 11.62 -18.16
C SER A 206 3.01 12.03 -16.76
N GLN A 207 2.91 11.16 -15.76
CA GLN A 207 3.16 11.51 -14.34
C GLN A 207 4.48 10.99 -13.80
N ILE A 208 5.16 10.12 -14.56
CA ILE A 208 6.42 9.52 -14.13
C ILE A 208 7.55 10.26 -14.85
N PRO A 209 8.42 11.01 -14.14
CA PRO A 209 9.55 11.71 -14.73
C PRO A 209 10.57 10.76 -15.36
#